data_93f71305224b2c9920a68a5858052875
#
_entry.id   93f71305224b2c9920a68a5858052875
#
_cell.length_a   1.000
_cell.length_b   1.000
_cell.length_c   1.000
_cell.angle_alpha   90.00
_cell.angle_beta   90.00
_cell.angle_gamma   90.00
#
_symmetry.space_group_name_H-M   'P 1'
#
loop_
_entity.id
_entity.type
_entity.pdbx_description
1 polymer ?
#
loop_
_entity_poly.entity_id
_entity_poly.type
_entity_poly.pdbx_seq_one_letter_code
_entity_poly.pdbx_strand_id
1 'polypeptide(L)' 'KGGGIVISYEPLFRTMKEKGITSYRLFKMGFPQSNYYAMKHGENVSTNTINELCILLECEISDVMEFLPEQRK' A
#
# COMPACT_ATOMS: atom_id res chain seq x y z
N LYS A 1 11.13 -21.01 -8.83
CA LYS A 1 11.02 -20.52 -8.77
C LYS A 1 11.28 -19.98 -7.98
N GLY A 2 11.18 -20.06 -7.70
CA GLY A 2 11.31 -19.50 -6.81
C GLY A 2 11.93 -18.36 -6.50
N GLY A 3 12.64 -17.94 -6.23
CA GLY A 3 13.18 -16.76 -5.75
C GLY A 3 12.44 -15.64 -6.34
N GLY A 4 11.94 -14.85 -5.57
CA GLY A 4 11.18 -13.78 -6.09
C GLY A 4 11.41 -12.50 -5.39
N ILE A 5 10.78 -11.53 -5.93
CA ILE A 5 10.76 -10.20 -5.42
C ILE A 5 9.35 -9.95 -4.96
N VAL A 6 9.21 -9.47 -3.77
CA VAL A 6 7.89 -9.25 -3.22
C VAL A 6 7.75 -7.78 -2.87
N ILE A 7 6.70 -7.18 -3.39
CA ILE A 7 6.32 -5.84 -2.98
C ILE A 7 5.31 -6.00 -1.85
N SER A 8 5.60 -5.38 -0.74
CA SER A 8 4.72 -5.43 0.44
C SER A 8 4.07 -4.10 0.65
N TYR A 9 2.77 -4.13 0.95
CA TYR A 9 2.02 -2.91 1.25
C TYR A 9 1.83 -2.74 2.75
N GLU A 10 2.57 -3.49 3.54
CA GLU A 10 2.51 -3.33 4.99
C GLU A 10 2.74 -1.90 5.44
N PRO A 11 3.69 -1.18 4.83
CA PRO A 11 3.88 0.20 5.24
C PRO A 11 2.63 1.04 5.13
N LEU A 12 1.82 0.80 4.10
CA LEU A 12 0.58 1.55 3.94
C LEU A 12 -0.31 1.42 5.16
N PHE A 13 -0.51 0.19 5.61
CA PHE A 13 -1.43 -0.04 6.73
C PHE A 13 -0.84 0.50 8.02
N ARG A 14 0.47 0.43 8.17
CA ARG A 14 1.14 1.01 9.32
C ARG A 14 1.01 2.53 9.31
N THR A 15 1.20 3.15 8.15
CA THR A 15 1.08 4.60 8.02
C THR A 15 -0.33 5.06 8.32
N MET A 16 -1.32 4.34 7.81
CA MET A 16 -2.71 4.68 8.10
C MET A 16 -2.98 4.63 9.59
N LYS A 17 -2.47 3.59 10.25
CA LYS A 17 -2.66 3.45 11.68
C LYS A 17 -2.00 4.60 12.43
N GLU A 18 -0.80 4.95 12.03
CA GLU A 18 -0.08 6.03 12.69
C GLU A 18 -0.78 7.37 12.53
N LYS A 19 -1.41 7.57 11.39
CA LYS A 19 -2.11 8.81 11.11
C LYS A 19 -3.55 8.80 11.59
N GLY A 20 -4.01 7.65 12.11
CA GLY A 20 -5.38 7.54 12.58
C GLY A 20 -6.40 7.52 11.46
N ILE A 21 -6.00 7.04 10.29
CA ILE A 21 -6.88 6.99 9.13
C ILE A 21 -7.37 5.57 8.94
N THR A 22 -8.69 5.37 9.04
CA THR A 22 -9.30 4.08 8.82
C THR A 22 -9.55 3.86 7.33
N SER A 23 -9.85 2.62 6.95
CA SER A 23 -10.21 2.36 5.56
C SER A 23 -11.45 3.15 5.17
N TYR A 24 -12.42 3.23 6.08
CA TYR A 24 -13.62 4.01 5.80
C TYR A 24 -13.25 5.46 5.48
N ARG A 25 -12.38 6.04 6.28
CA ARG A 25 -11.96 7.41 6.06
C ARG A 25 -11.25 7.55 4.72
N LEU A 26 -10.41 6.58 4.39
CA LEU A 26 -9.68 6.61 3.13
C LEU A 26 -10.66 6.60 1.95
N PHE A 27 -11.72 5.79 2.04
CA PHE A 27 -12.72 5.75 0.98
C PHE A 27 -13.45 7.08 0.89
N LYS A 28 -13.71 7.71 2.02
CA LYS A 28 -14.35 9.02 2.02
C LYS A 28 -13.46 10.08 1.37
N MET A 29 -12.17 9.88 1.42
CA MET A 29 -11.22 10.80 0.79
C MET A 29 -11.14 10.58 -0.72
N GLY A 30 -11.82 9.56 -1.23
CA GLY A 30 -11.91 9.34 -2.65
C GLY A 30 -11.10 8.17 -3.18
N PHE A 31 -10.46 7.41 -2.30
CA PHE A 31 -9.66 6.29 -2.75
C PHE A 31 -10.56 5.10 -3.06
N PRO A 32 -10.42 4.46 -4.24
CA PRO A 32 -11.30 3.36 -4.63
C PRO A 32 -11.16 2.16 -3.70
N GLN A 33 -12.29 1.60 -3.30
CA GLN A 33 -12.27 0.43 -2.43
C GLN A 33 -11.59 -0.76 -3.07
N SER A 34 -11.80 -0.94 -4.38
CA SER A 34 -11.20 -2.09 -5.06
C SER A 34 -9.68 -2.06 -4.96
N ASN A 35 -9.10 -0.88 -5.07
CA ASN A 35 -7.64 -0.75 -4.95
C ASN A 35 -7.16 -1.05 -3.54
N TYR A 36 -7.93 -0.60 -2.56
CA TYR A 36 -7.57 -0.86 -1.18
C TYR A 36 -7.53 -2.36 -0.89
N TYR A 37 -8.56 -3.07 -1.32
CA TYR A 37 -8.63 -4.49 -1.06
C TYR A 37 -7.63 -5.28 -1.90
N ALA A 38 -7.34 -4.80 -3.11
CA ALA A 38 -6.29 -5.42 -3.91
C ALA A 38 -4.97 -5.37 -3.15
N MET A 39 -4.66 -4.21 -2.59
CA MET A 39 -3.42 -4.05 -1.84
C MET A 39 -3.44 -4.88 -0.57
N LYS A 40 -4.60 -4.98 0.07
CA LYS A 40 -4.72 -5.77 1.28
C LYS A 40 -4.46 -7.25 1.00
N HIS A 41 -4.76 -7.70 -0.22
CA HIS A 41 -4.52 -9.09 -0.62
C HIS A 41 -3.17 -9.27 -1.31
N GLY A 42 -2.35 -8.23 -1.35
CA GLY A 42 -1.03 -8.34 -1.94
C GLY A 42 -1.02 -8.33 -3.45
N GLU A 43 -2.07 -7.85 -4.07
CA GLU A 43 -2.16 -7.81 -5.53
C GLU A 43 -1.54 -6.52 -6.06
N ASN A 44 -1.17 -6.55 -7.32
CA ASN A 44 -0.55 -5.40 -7.95
C ASN A 44 -1.55 -4.27 -8.18
N VAL A 45 -1.07 -3.05 -8.03
CA VAL A 45 -1.83 -1.88 -8.37
C VAL A 45 -0.95 -0.99 -9.23
N SER A 46 -1.55 -0.05 -9.92
CA SER A 46 -0.78 0.83 -10.80
C SER A 46 -0.01 1.85 -9.98
N THR A 47 1.05 2.38 -10.59
CA THR A 47 1.81 3.44 -9.94
C THR A 47 0.96 4.68 -9.74
N ASN A 48 -0.05 4.86 -10.59
CA ASN A 48 -0.98 5.96 -10.42
C ASN A 48 -1.72 5.84 -9.09
N THR A 49 -2.09 4.62 -8.72
CA THR A 49 -2.73 4.35 -7.44
C THR A 49 -1.79 4.69 -6.29
N ILE A 50 -0.53 4.32 -6.43
CA ILE A 50 0.47 4.64 -5.39
C ILE A 50 0.62 6.15 -5.27
N ASN A 51 0.67 6.83 -6.41
CA ASN A 51 0.78 8.28 -6.42
C ASN A 51 -0.38 8.92 -5.68
N GLU A 52 -1.58 8.41 -5.92
CA GLU A 52 -2.76 8.95 -5.28
C GLU A 52 -2.71 8.78 -3.77
N LEU A 53 -2.24 7.62 -3.32
CA LEU A 53 -2.12 7.39 -1.89
C LEU A 53 -1.12 8.35 -1.24
N CYS A 54 -0.01 8.58 -1.91
CA CYS A 54 0.98 9.49 -1.38
C CYS A 54 0.41 10.89 -1.22
N ILE A 55 -0.41 11.30 -2.17
CA ILE A 55 -1.05 12.61 -2.10
C ILE A 55 -2.08 12.65 -0.99
N LEU A 56 -2.94 11.64 -0.93
CA LEU A 56 -4.02 11.64 0.05
C LEU A 56 -3.50 11.54 1.48
N LEU A 57 -2.47 10.74 1.67
CA LEU A 57 -1.93 10.53 3.01
C LEU A 57 -0.78 11.46 3.33
N GLU A 58 -0.36 12.26 2.35
CA GLU A 58 0.75 13.19 2.52
C GLU A 58 1.97 12.45 3.04
N CYS A 59 2.36 11.41 2.31
CA CYS A 59 3.46 10.58 2.72
C CYS A 59 4.31 10.22 1.50
N GLU A 60 5.36 9.45 1.72
CA GLU A 60 6.26 9.05 0.66
C GLU A 60 5.97 7.65 0.22
N ILE A 61 6.56 7.25 -0.91
CA ILE A 61 6.35 5.92 -1.44
C ILE A 61 6.74 4.86 -0.42
N SER A 62 7.82 5.08 0.30
CA SER A 62 8.28 4.11 1.29
C SER A 62 7.30 3.96 2.45
N ASP A 63 6.38 4.90 2.59
CA ASP A 63 5.33 4.80 3.61
C ASP A 63 4.13 4.02 3.10
N VAL A 64 4.15 3.61 1.85
CA VAL A 64 3.04 2.89 1.22
C VAL A 64 3.44 1.47 0.86
N MET A 65 4.63 1.28 0.36
CA MET A 65 5.07 -0.02 -0.09
C MET A 65 6.55 -0.17 0.13
N GLU A 66 7.01 -1.42 0.15
CA GLU A 66 8.43 -1.70 0.30
C GLU A 66 8.78 -2.93 -0.50
N PHE A 67 10.05 -3.03 -0.85
CA PHE A 67 10.56 -4.14 -1.60
C PHE A 67 11.18 -5.14 -0.63
N LEU A 68 10.72 -6.36 -0.70
CA LEU A 68 11.24 -7.41 0.17
C LEU A 68 11.83 -8.50 -0.71
N PRO A 69 13.16 -8.60 -0.79
CA PRO A 69 13.73 -9.70 -1.53
C PRO A 69 13.34 -11.01 -0.83
N GLU A 70 13.10 -12.03 -1.63
CA GLU A 70 12.72 -13.29 -1.05
C GLU A 70 13.86 -13.83 -0.21
N GLN A 71 13.52 -14.33 0.96
CA GLN A 71 14.49 -14.96 1.81
C GLN A 71 14.79 -16.34 1.31
N ARG A 72 16.05 -16.65 1.14
CA ARG A 72 16.38 -17.95 0.71
C ARG A 72 17.12 -18.58 1.77
N LYS A 73 16.98 -19.75 1.87
CA LYS A 73 17.65 -20.28 2.93
C LYS A 73 18.66 -21.07 2.60
#